data_341a032f43ab940e79044441138255d9
#
_entry.id   341a032f43ab940e79044441138255d9
#
_cell.length_a   1.000
_cell.length_b   1.000
_cell.length_c   1.000
_cell.angle_alpha   90.00
_cell.angle_beta   90.00
_cell.angle_gamma   90.00
#
_symmetry.space_group_name_H-M   'P 1'
#
loop_
_entity.id
_entity.type
_entity.pdbx_description
1 polymer ?
#
loop_
_entity_poly.entity_id
_entity_poly.type
_entity_poly.pdbx_seq_one_letter_code
_entity_poly.pdbx_strand_id
1 'polypeptide(L)'
;NNSIVVGTGNKVEDFGIGFYTKYGDGGVDISPIADLMKSEVFKISKALQINDEIIDAKPTDGLWDDDRSDEDQIGATYNDWELIMNILENGVDPDEIAEELKGKYDIYIKHHMANKHKMIGIPICKIPKELKS
;
A
#
# COMPACT_ATOMS: atom_id res chain seq x y z
N ASN A 1 8.00 -9.31 27.65
CA ASN A 1 9.02 -8.91 26.67
C ASN A 1 8.78 -7.45 26.29
N ASN A 2 9.83 -6.63 26.34
CA ASN A 2 9.80 -5.28 25.79
C ASN A 2 10.07 -5.38 24.28
N SER A 3 9.03 -5.53 23.48
CA SER A 3 9.12 -5.70 22.04
C SER A 3 8.13 -4.77 21.36
N ILE A 4 8.44 -4.38 20.12
CA ILE A 4 7.54 -3.64 19.23
C ILE A 4 7.26 -4.48 17.99
N VAL A 5 6.11 -4.25 17.35
CA VAL A 5 5.75 -4.87 16.09
C VAL A 5 6.17 -3.95 14.96
N VAL A 6 6.94 -4.48 14.01
CA VAL A 6 7.46 -3.73 12.85
C VAL A 6 6.66 -4.12 11.63
N GLY A 7 6.04 -3.14 10.97
CA GLY A 7 5.33 -3.30 9.71
C GLY A 7 6.26 -3.49 8.52
N THR A 8 5.83 -4.27 7.56
CA THR A 8 6.56 -4.60 6.34
C THR A 8 5.89 -4.07 5.06
N GLY A 9 4.74 -3.40 5.18
CA GLY A 9 4.04 -2.79 4.07
C GLY A 9 4.79 -1.58 3.51
N ASN A 10 4.79 -1.42 2.19
CA ASN A 10 5.34 -0.27 1.48
C ASN A 10 4.23 0.74 1.14
N LYS A 11 4.62 1.89 0.59
CA LYS A 11 3.71 2.99 0.27
C LYS A 11 2.59 2.56 -0.70
N VAL A 12 2.89 1.74 -1.70
CA VAL A 12 1.91 1.28 -2.69
C VAL A 12 0.87 0.39 -2.04
N GLU A 13 1.32 -0.59 -1.25
CA GLU A 13 0.44 -1.56 -0.56
C GLU A 13 -0.42 -0.87 0.49
N ASP A 14 0.19 -0.08 1.37
CA ASP A 14 -0.49 0.48 2.55
C ASP A 14 -1.31 1.73 2.22
N PHE A 15 -0.73 2.68 1.50
CA PHE A 15 -1.35 4.00 1.27
C PHE A 15 -1.85 4.21 -0.16
N GLY A 16 -1.40 3.39 -1.12
CA GLY A 16 -1.92 3.35 -2.48
C GLY A 16 -3.26 2.62 -2.55
N ILE A 17 -3.21 1.31 -2.55
CA ILE A 17 -4.36 0.43 -2.78
C ILE A 17 -4.99 -0.14 -1.50
N GLY A 18 -4.31 -0.06 -0.35
CA GLY A 18 -4.79 -0.59 0.93
C GLY A 18 -4.90 -2.11 0.95
N PHE A 19 -3.93 -2.79 0.35
CA PHE A 19 -3.88 -4.24 0.25
C PHE A 19 -3.30 -4.86 1.52
N TYR A 20 -4.01 -4.72 2.62
CA TYR A 20 -3.66 -5.26 3.94
C TYR A 20 -4.89 -5.37 4.84
N THR A 21 -4.76 -6.09 5.93
CA THR A 21 -5.79 -6.20 6.97
C THR A 21 -5.50 -5.21 8.09
N LYS A 22 -6.38 -4.22 8.33
CA LYS A 22 -6.16 -3.08 9.24
C LYS A 22 -5.69 -3.49 10.64
N TYR A 23 -6.22 -4.56 11.18
CA TYR A 23 -5.90 -5.08 12.52
C TYR A 23 -5.19 -6.44 12.48
N GLY A 24 -4.73 -6.84 11.30
CA GLY A 24 -3.85 -7.97 11.09
C GLY A 24 -2.43 -7.47 10.87
N ASP A 25 -1.92 -7.63 9.65
CA ASP A 25 -0.61 -7.16 9.20
C ASP A 25 -0.44 -5.63 9.25
N GLY A 26 -1.54 -4.87 9.20
CA GLY A 26 -1.54 -3.41 9.44
C GLY A 26 -1.54 -3.01 10.93
N GLY A 27 -1.66 -3.96 11.85
CA GLY A 27 -1.66 -3.72 13.30
C GLY A 27 -0.25 -3.65 13.88
N VAL A 28 0.52 -2.61 13.55
CA VAL A 28 1.94 -2.48 13.86
C VAL A 28 2.24 -1.21 14.68
N ASP A 29 3.37 -1.21 15.39
CA ASP A 29 3.83 -0.06 16.19
C ASP A 29 4.62 0.93 15.34
N ILE A 30 5.36 0.44 14.33
CA ILE A 30 6.14 1.26 13.39
C ILE A 30 6.09 0.66 11.99
N SER A 31 6.19 1.51 10.97
CA SER A 31 6.21 1.12 9.54
C SER A 31 7.41 1.77 8.83
N PRO A 32 8.62 1.21 8.92
CA PRO A 32 9.85 1.86 8.47
C PRO A 32 9.94 2.11 6.96
N ILE A 33 9.23 1.32 6.16
CA ILE A 33 9.26 1.37 4.68
C ILE A 33 7.95 1.87 4.07
N ALA A 34 6.99 2.32 4.89
CA ALA A 34 5.67 2.73 4.43
C ALA A 34 5.65 4.00 3.55
N ASP A 35 6.72 4.80 3.57
CA ASP A 35 6.90 5.97 2.68
C ASP A 35 7.67 5.64 1.39
N LEU A 36 8.12 4.40 1.24
CA LEU A 36 8.87 3.95 0.06
C LEU A 36 7.95 3.26 -0.94
N MET A 37 8.11 3.60 -2.22
CA MET A 37 7.54 2.83 -3.31
C MET A 37 8.18 1.43 -3.38
N LYS A 38 7.51 0.45 -3.98
CA LYS A 38 8.05 -0.91 -4.13
C LYS A 38 9.40 -0.93 -4.84
N SER A 39 9.54 -0.13 -5.91
CA SER A 39 10.81 0.02 -6.64
C SER A 39 11.93 0.59 -5.79
N GLU A 40 11.61 1.48 -4.84
CA GLU A 40 12.58 2.06 -3.90
C GLU A 40 13.01 1.03 -2.84
N VAL A 41 12.06 0.20 -2.36
CA VAL A 41 12.38 -0.92 -1.47
C VAL A 41 13.39 -1.85 -2.14
N PHE A 42 13.21 -2.21 -3.41
CA PHE A 42 14.18 -3.01 -4.17
C PHE A 42 15.55 -2.34 -4.28
N LYS A 43 15.60 -1.03 -4.56
CA LYS A 43 16.88 -0.28 -4.64
C LYS A 43 17.63 -0.29 -3.31
N ILE A 44 16.90 -0.06 -2.20
CA ILE A 44 17.48 -0.08 -0.85
C ILE A 44 17.94 -1.50 -0.48
N SER A 45 17.16 -2.53 -0.79
CA SER A 45 17.52 -3.93 -0.54
C SER A 45 18.82 -4.31 -1.23
N LYS A 46 19.01 -3.91 -2.50
CA LYS A 46 20.26 -4.11 -3.23
C LYS A 46 21.44 -3.34 -2.60
N ALA A 47 21.23 -2.10 -2.18
CA ALA A 47 22.26 -1.29 -1.53
C ALA A 47 22.67 -1.89 -0.17
N LEU A 48 21.74 -2.52 0.55
CA LEU A 48 21.99 -3.24 1.80
C LEU A 48 22.51 -4.67 1.61
N GLN A 49 22.73 -5.10 0.36
CA GLN A 49 23.21 -6.45 0.02
C GLN A 49 22.31 -7.57 0.58
N ILE A 50 21.00 -7.35 0.57
CA ILE A 50 20.02 -8.41 0.87
C ILE A 50 20.17 -9.52 -0.17
N ASN A 51 20.00 -10.77 0.25
CA ASN A 51 20.12 -11.95 -0.60
C ASN A 51 19.19 -11.84 -1.83
N ASP A 52 19.75 -12.13 -3.01
CA ASP A 52 19.01 -12.07 -4.28
C ASP A 52 17.79 -12.99 -4.29
N GLU A 53 17.83 -14.14 -3.63
CA GLU A 53 16.67 -15.03 -3.48
C GLU A 53 15.46 -14.34 -2.82
N ILE A 54 15.71 -13.37 -1.92
CA ILE A 54 14.66 -12.58 -1.26
C ILE A 54 14.21 -11.45 -2.19
N ILE A 55 15.17 -10.79 -2.87
CA ILE A 55 14.87 -9.67 -3.78
C ILE A 55 14.07 -10.14 -4.98
N ASP A 56 14.41 -11.30 -5.54
CA ASP A 56 13.80 -11.85 -6.74
C ASP A 56 12.53 -12.68 -6.45
N ALA A 57 12.19 -12.87 -5.16
CA ALA A 57 10.97 -13.58 -4.77
C ALA A 57 9.72 -12.85 -5.29
N LYS A 58 8.81 -13.62 -5.91
CA LYS A 58 7.53 -13.10 -6.39
C LYS A 58 6.70 -12.59 -5.20
N PRO A 59 6.17 -11.37 -5.24
CA PRO A 59 5.31 -10.86 -4.17
C PRO A 59 4.00 -11.66 -4.12
N THR A 60 3.71 -12.23 -2.96
CA THR A 60 2.50 -13.02 -2.71
C THR A 60 2.15 -12.94 -1.22
N ASP A 61 0.85 -12.95 -0.92
CA ASP A 61 0.36 -13.03 0.45
C ASP A 61 0.44 -14.46 1.04
N GLY A 62 0.73 -15.45 0.21
CA GLY A 62 0.89 -16.85 0.63
C GLY A 62 -0.40 -17.50 1.14
N LEU A 63 -1.56 -16.91 0.90
CA LEU A 63 -2.85 -17.39 1.41
C LEU A 63 -3.55 -18.38 0.46
N TRP A 64 -3.07 -18.52 -0.77
CA TRP A 64 -3.71 -19.30 -1.81
C TRP A 64 -2.79 -20.41 -2.32
N ASP A 65 -3.37 -21.58 -2.63
CA ASP A 65 -2.64 -22.77 -3.11
C ASP A 65 -2.26 -22.70 -4.61
N ASP A 66 -2.63 -21.62 -5.33
CA ASP A 66 -2.45 -21.47 -6.77
C ASP A 66 -1.30 -20.51 -7.16
N ASP A 67 -0.43 -20.15 -6.21
CA ASP A 67 0.76 -19.29 -6.41
C ASP A 67 0.47 -17.93 -7.09
N ARG A 68 -0.78 -17.44 -7.00
CA ARG A 68 -1.14 -16.13 -7.53
C ARG A 68 -0.34 -15.02 -6.85
N SER A 69 0.12 -14.05 -7.64
CA SER A 69 0.78 -12.86 -7.09
C SER A 69 -0.23 -11.80 -6.63
N ASP A 70 0.26 -10.83 -5.86
CA ASP A 70 -0.52 -9.65 -5.50
C ASP A 70 -1.00 -8.91 -6.75
N GLU A 71 -0.15 -8.79 -7.79
CA GLU A 71 -0.50 -8.18 -9.08
C GLU A 71 -1.63 -8.93 -9.81
N ASP A 72 -1.62 -10.27 -9.76
CA ASP A 72 -2.69 -11.10 -10.34
C ASP A 72 -4.03 -10.88 -9.61
N GLN A 73 -3.98 -10.69 -8.29
CA GLN A 73 -5.18 -10.47 -7.48
C GLN A 73 -5.77 -9.06 -7.67
N ILE A 74 -4.91 -8.06 -7.86
CA ILE A 74 -5.32 -6.66 -7.94
C ILE A 74 -5.59 -6.23 -9.39
N GLY A 75 -4.96 -6.89 -10.36
CA GLY A 75 -5.20 -6.68 -11.79
C GLY A 75 -4.34 -5.59 -12.44
N ALA A 76 -3.23 -5.19 -11.80
CA ALA A 76 -2.20 -4.35 -12.41
C ALA A 76 -0.86 -4.52 -11.69
N THR A 77 0.23 -4.05 -12.31
CA THR A 77 1.58 -4.19 -11.79
C THR A 77 1.92 -3.10 -10.76
N TYR A 78 2.92 -3.36 -9.91
CA TYR A 78 3.43 -2.33 -8.98
C TYR A 78 3.91 -1.09 -9.73
N ASN A 79 4.53 -1.25 -10.90
CA ASN A 79 4.96 -0.12 -11.73
C ASN A 79 3.78 0.75 -12.19
N ASP A 80 2.64 0.14 -12.52
CA ASP A 80 1.42 0.87 -12.88
C ASP A 80 0.90 1.68 -11.68
N TRP A 81 0.89 1.07 -10.49
CA TRP A 81 0.46 1.75 -9.26
C TRP A 81 1.36 2.92 -8.89
N GLU A 82 2.68 2.73 -8.94
CA GLU A 82 3.66 3.79 -8.68
C GLU A 82 3.49 4.96 -9.65
N LEU A 83 3.27 4.67 -10.94
CA LEU A 83 3.02 5.69 -11.94
C LEU A 83 1.75 6.47 -11.64
N ILE A 84 0.64 5.78 -11.31
CA ILE A 84 -0.63 6.41 -10.96
C ILE A 84 -0.50 7.25 -9.69
N MET A 85 0.18 6.74 -8.65
CA MET A 85 0.42 7.49 -7.42
C MET A 85 1.22 8.76 -7.68
N ASN A 86 2.28 8.68 -8.49
CA ASN A 86 3.08 9.84 -8.90
C ASN A 86 2.24 10.87 -9.67
N ILE A 87 1.37 10.43 -10.58
CA ILE A 87 0.45 11.30 -11.32
C ILE A 87 -0.46 12.06 -10.34
N LEU A 88 -1.06 11.35 -9.39
CA LEU A 88 -1.96 11.92 -8.39
C LEU A 88 -1.24 12.88 -7.42
N GLU A 89 -0.06 12.52 -6.95
CA GLU A 89 0.75 13.35 -6.04
C GLU A 89 1.23 14.64 -6.71
N ASN A 90 1.47 14.60 -8.02
CA ASN A 90 1.82 15.80 -8.80
C ASN A 90 0.61 16.63 -9.23
N GLY A 91 -0.61 16.22 -8.88
CA GLY A 91 -1.83 16.97 -9.15
C GLY A 91 -2.19 17.05 -10.65
N VAL A 92 -1.80 16.05 -11.43
CA VAL A 92 -2.19 15.92 -12.84
C VAL A 92 -3.69 15.63 -12.91
N ASP A 93 -4.39 16.31 -13.82
CA ASP A 93 -5.81 16.09 -14.04
C ASP A 93 -6.06 14.65 -14.51
N PRO A 94 -7.01 13.91 -13.92
CA PRO A 94 -7.37 12.57 -14.37
C PRO A 94 -7.73 12.50 -15.86
N ASP A 95 -8.26 13.57 -16.45
CA ASP A 95 -8.59 13.64 -17.86
C ASP A 95 -7.36 13.72 -18.78
N GLU A 96 -6.20 14.11 -18.22
CA GLU A 96 -4.91 14.16 -18.92
C GLU A 96 -4.15 12.81 -18.86
N ILE A 97 -4.67 11.82 -18.16
CA ILE A 97 -4.05 10.49 -18.06
C ILE A 97 -4.09 9.81 -19.42
N ALA A 98 -2.96 9.25 -19.83
CA ALA A 98 -2.86 8.51 -21.09
C ALA A 98 -3.93 7.40 -21.19
N GLU A 99 -4.55 7.24 -22.37
CA GLU A 99 -5.68 6.32 -22.57
C GLU A 99 -5.37 4.89 -22.12
N GLU A 100 -4.14 4.44 -22.34
CA GLU A 100 -3.64 3.12 -21.92
C GLU A 100 -3.61 2.90 -20.42
N LEU A 101 -3.56 3.96 -19.61
CA LEU A 101 -3.54 3.91 -18.15
C LEU A 101 -4.92 4.09 -17.51
N LYS A 102 -5.92 4.56 -18.25
CA LYS A 102 -7.25 4.86 -17.70
C LYS A 102 -7.90 3.67 -17.00
N GLY A 103 -7.85 2.48 -17.62
CA GLY A 103 -8.39 1.28 -17.01
C GLY A 103 -7.69 0.89 -15.69
N LYS A 104 -6.37 1.07 -15.63
CA LYS A 104 -5.57 0.82 -14.42
C LYS A 104 -5.82 1.88 -13.35
N TYR A 105 -5.98 3.14 -13.75
CA TYR A 105 -6.36 4.24 -12.88
C TYR A 105 -7.72 3.97 -12.21
N ASP A 106 -8.73 3.52 -12.96
CA ASP A 106 -10.03 3.19 -12.40
C ASP A 106 -9.97 2.06 -11.38
N ILE A 107 -9.15 1.03 -11.64
CA ILE A 107 -8.90 -0.06 -10.70
C ILE A 107 -8.23 0.49 -9.43
N TYR A 108 -7.20 1.34 -9.58
CA TYR A 108 -6.50 1.97 -8.46
C TYR A 108 -7.48 2.78 -7.59
N ILE A 109 -8.23 3.70 -8.19
CA ILE A 109 -9.19 4.56 -7.47
C ILE A 109 -10.23 3.72 -6.74
N LYS A 110 -10.74 2.67 -7.38
CA LYS A 110 -11.69 1.73 -6.75
C LYS A 110 -11.11 1.10 -5.49
N HIS A 111 -9.88 0.57 -5.55
CA HIS A 111 -9.20 -0.03 -4.39
C HIS A 111 -8.90 1.02 -3.33
N HIS A 112 -8.32 2.15 -3.70
CA HIS A 112 -7.99 3.24 -2.79
C HIS A 112 -9.23 3.70 -2.01
N MET A 113 -10.32 3.99 -2.71
CA MET A 113 -11.55 4.49 -2.07
C MET A 113 -12.21 3.44 -1.17
N ALA A 114 -12.26 2.18 -1.59
CA ALA A 114 -12.78 1.08 -0.79
C ALA A 114 -11.97 0.86 0.51
N ASN A 115 -10.65 1.05 0.44
CA ASN A 115 -9.72 0.76 1.52
C ASN A 115 -9.28 2.01 2.31
N LYS A 116 -9.69 3.20 1.92
CA LYS A 116 -9.29 4.48 2.55
C LYS A 116 -9.47 4.48 4.07
N HIS A 117 -10.50 3.80 4.58
CA HIS A 117 -10.75 3.66 6.02
C HIS A 117 -9.62 2.94 6.77
N LYS A 118 -8.79 2.15 6.07
CA LYS A 118 -7.63 1.48 6.67
C LYS A 118 -6.45 2.44 6.83
N MET A 119 -6.29 3.37 5.88
CA MET A 119 -5.15 4.29 5.76
C MET A 119 -5.23 5.48 6.70
N ILE A 120 -6.41 5.76 7.26
CA ILE A 120 -6.65 6.88 8.18
C ILE A 120 -6.74 6.42 9.62
N GLY A 121 -6.45 7.33 10.55
CA GLY A 121 -6.65 7.09 11.97
C GLY A 121 -8.11 6.74 12.30
N ILE A 122 -8.31 6.04 13.42
CA ILE A 122 -9.64 5.68 13.87
C ILE A 122 -10.46 6.95 14.16
N PRO A 123 -11.64 7.12 13.54
CA PRO A 123 -12.50 8.26 13.83
C PRO A 123 -12.93 8.27 15.31
N ILE A 124 -12.71 9.40 15.97
CA ILE A 124 -13.10 9.56 17.37
C ILE A 124 -14.33 10.47 17.44
N CYS A 125 -15.41 9.99 18.03
CA CYS A 125 -16.57 10.80 18.35
C CYS A 125 -16.19 11.84 19.43
N LYS A 126 -16.20 13.12 19.07
CA LYS A 126 -15.95 14.22 20.00
C LYS A 126 -17.26 14.63 20.66
N ILE A 127 -17.44 14.24 21.91
CA ILE A 127 -18.60 14.62 22.70
C ILE A 127 -18.40 16.05 23.24
N PRO A 128 -19.38 16.96 23.04
CA PRO A 128 -19.34 18.32 23.60
C PRO A 128 -19.14 18.31 25.12
N LYS A 129 -18.42 19.34 25.63
CA LYS A 129 -18.08 19.39 27.07
C LYS A 129 -19.32 19.39 27.96
N GLU A 130 -20.37 20.07 27.55
CA GLU A 130 -21.63 20.20 28.25
C GLU A 130 -22.42 18.91 28.40
N LEU A 131 -22.06 17.88 27.61
CA LEU A 131 -22.66 16.53 27.69
C LEU A 131 -21.76 15.52 28.43
N LYS A 132 -20.61 15.97 28.93
CA LYS A 132 -19.70 15.16 29.73
C LYS A 132 -19.93 15.51 31.20
N SER A 133 -20.51 14.61 31.94
CA SER A 133 -20.65 14.69 33.39
C SER A 133 -19.35 14.37 34.12
#